data_6bdbced324200851a7efb77d689e00d6
#
_entry.id   6bdbced324200851a7efb77d689e00d6
#
_cell.length_a   1.000
_cell.length_b   1.000
_cell.length_c   1.000
_cell.angle_alpha   90.00
_cell.angle_beta   90.00
_cell.angle_gamma   90.00
#
_symmetry.space_group_name_H-M   'P 1'
#
loop_
_entity.id
_entity.type
_entity.pdbx_description
1 polymer ?
#
loop_
_entity_poly.entity_id
_entity_poly.type
_entity_poly.pdbx_seq_one_letter_code
_entity_poly.pdbx_strand_id
1 'polypeptide(L)'
;MVIADAEQLKRVINNIVSNSLKYMDKPKGVINIRLRDVGDFIQIEIEDNGKGIAQKDLANIFERFYRTDASRNSSKGGSGIGLSIVRKIIEDHGGRIWATSKEGIGTEVHFVLRKYQEVVQE
;
A
#
# COMPACT_ATOMS: atom_id res chain seq x y z
N MET A 1 19.03 7.26 -2.59
CA MET A 1 18.48 7.85 -1.36
C MET A 1 17.17 8.56 -1.67
N VAL A 2 16.21 8.45 -0.79
CA VAL A 2 14.87 9.02 -0.95
C VAL A 2 14.64 10.08 0.12
N ILE A 3 14.02 11.21 -0.27
CA ILE A 3 13.56 12.19 0.71
C ILE A 3 12.22 11.72 1.23
N ALA A 4 12.23 11.26 2.47
CA ALA A 4 11.00 10.83 3.12
C ALA A 4 11.14 10.98 4.63
N ASP A 5 10.03 11.27 5.29
CA ASP A 5 9.97 11.26 6.74
C ASP A 5 9.94 9.80 7.19
N ALA A 6 10.94 9.38 7.98
CA ALA A 6 11.09 7.99 8.40
C ALA A 6 9.87 7.50 9.19
N GLU A 7 9.29 8.32 10.05
CA GLU A 7 8.10 7.95 10.82
C GLU A 7 6.89 7.76 9.92
N GLN A 8 6.71 8.66 8.94
CA GLN A 8 5.61 8.56 7.99
C GLN A 8 5.78 7.33 7.10
N LEU A 9 7.01 7.04 6.67
CA LEU A 9 7.28 5.87 5.85
C LEU A 9 7.00 4.57 6.61
N LYS A 10 7.37 4.50 7.89
CA LYS A 10 7.02 3.36 8.74
C LYS A 10 5.51 3.19 8.82
N ARG A 11 4.79 4.29 8.96
CA ARG A 11 3.33 4.28 9.03
C ARG A 11 2.72 3.72 7.74
N VAL A 12 3.26 4.11 6.58
CA VAL A 12 2.84 3.59 5.28
C VAL A 12 3.01 2.07 5.23
N ILE A 13 4.20 1.60 5.52
CA ILE A 13 4.52 0.17 5.46
C ILE A 13 3.67 -0.62 6.45
N ASN A 14 3.57 -0.15 7.69
CA ASN A 14 2.78 -0.82 8.72
C ASN A 14 1.31 -0.92 8.35
N ASN A 15 0.73 0.14 7.77
CA ASN A 15 -0.66 0.12 7.35
C ASN A 15 -0.91 -0.86 6.20
N ILE A 16 0.01 -0.92 5.23
CA ILE A 16 -0.12 -1.85 4.10
C ILE A 16 0.02 -3.29 4.59
N VAL A 17 1.04 -3.57 5.41
CA VAL A 17 1.27 -4.93 5.96
C VAL A 17 0.11 -5.35 6.85
N SER A 18 -0.40 -4.47 7.71
CA SER A 18 -1.55 -4.77 8.57
C SER A 18 -2.77 -5.11 7.73
N ASN A 19 -2.98 -4.39 6.63
CA ASN A 19 -4.09 -4.66 5.72
C ASN A 19 -3.92 -6.03 5.06
N SER A 20 -2.70 -6.38 4.64
CA SER A 20 -2.41 -7.70 4.06
C SER A 20 -2.69 -8.82 5.06
N LEU A 21 -2.28 -8.65 6.31
CA LEU A 21 -2.53 -9.64 7.36
C LEU A 21 -4.02 -9.79 7.65
N LYS A 22 -4.76 -8.70 7.62
CA LYS A 22 -6.20 -8.70 7.87
C LYS A 22 -6.97 -9.58 6.86
N TYR A 23 -6.51 -9.60 5.61
CA TYR A 23 -7.16 -10.34 4.54
C TYR A 23 -6.44 -11.64 4.18
N MET A 24 -5.52 -12.09 5.02
CA MET A 24 -4.81 -13.34 4.80
C MET A 24 -5.73 -14.52 5.12
N ASP A 25 -5.96 -15.37 4.11
CA ASP A 25 -6.83 -16.53 4.23
C ASP A 25 -6.15 -17.85 3.85
N LYS A 26 -4.84 -17.82 3.65
CA LYS A 26 -4.07 -19.02 3.30
C LYS A 26 -3.44 -19.63 4.55
N PRO A 27 -3.34 -20.96 4.63
CA PRO A 27 -2.66 -21.65 5.74
C PRO A 27 -1.22 -21.20 5.90
N LYS A 28 -0.56 -20.91 4.78
CA LYS A 28 0.79 -20.35 4.76
C LYS A 28 0.75 -18.99 4.08
N GLY A 29 0.62 -17.96 4.91
CA GLY A 29 0.64 -16.59 4.41
C GLY A 29 2.05 -16.17 4.02
N VAL A 30 2.16 -15.46 2.89
CA VAL A 30 3.43 -14.94 2.39
C VAL A 30 3.25 -13.47 2.04
N ILE A 31 4.16 -12.64 2.52
CA ILE A 31 4.23 -11.23 2.16
C ILE A 31 5.64 -10.97 1.65
N ASN A 32 5.73 -10.50 0.41
CA ASN A 32 7.00 -10.16 -0.22
C ASN A 32 7.09 -8.65 -0.40
N ILE A 33 8.23 -8.09 -0.05
CA ILE A 33 8.48 -6.66 -0.23
C ILE A 33 9.66 -6.53 -1.20
N ARG A 34 9.45 -5.80 -2.30
CA ARG A 34 10.48 -5.60 -3.32
C ARG A 34 10.74 -4.12 -3.54
N LEU A 35 11.97 -3.80 -3.85
CA LEU A 35 12.41 -2.45 -4.18
C LEU A 35 12.94 -2.44 -5.61
N ARG A 36 12.52 -1.45 -6.38
CA ARG A 36 12.99 -1.26 -7.76
C ARG A 36 13.45 0.16 -7.99
N ASP A 37 14.54 0.31 -8.70
CA ASP A 37 15.03 1.60 -9.16
C ASP A 37 14.34 1.91 -10.50
N VAL A 38 13.54 2.96 -10.54
CA VAL A 38 12.77 3.34 -11.74
C VAL A 38 13.06 4.78 -12.14
N GLY A 39 14.32 5.10 -12.35
CA GLY A 39 14.75 6.43 -12.77
C GLY A 39 14.84 7.41 -11.61
N ASP A 40 14.02 8.44 -11.60
CA ASP A 40 14.03 9.45 -10.54
C ASP A 40 13.28 9.00 -9.29
N PHE A 41 12.73 7.78 -9.31
CA PHE A 41 11.92 7.24 -8.22
C PHE A 41 12.42 5.88 -7.78
N ILE A 42 12.09 5.53 -6.55
CA ILE A 42 12.19 4.16 -6.05
C ILE A 42 10.78 3.62 -5.95
N GLN A 43 10.53 2.47 -6.56
CA GLN A 43 9.25 1.78 -6.48
C GLN A 43 9.32 0.70 -5.41
N ILE A 44 8.36 0.70 -4.52
CA ILE A 44 8.22 -0.32 -3.49
C ILE A 44 6.96 -1.11 -3.80
N GLU A 45 7.10 -2.45 -3.79
CA GLU A 45 6.01 -3.37 -4.07
C GLU A 45 5.81 -4.27 -2.86
N ILE A 46 4.58 -4.34 -2.36
CA ILE A 46 4.23 -5.22 -1.25
C ILE A 46 3.16 -6.17 -1.75
N GLU A 47 3.56 -7.42 -1.90
CA GLU A 47 2.72 -8.50 -2.44
C GLU A 47 2.32 -9.46 -1.33
N ASP A 48 1.05 -9.84 -1.30
CA ASP A 48 0.59 -10.90 -0.41
C ASP A 48 -0.13 -11.99 -1.22
N ASN A 49 -0.27 -13.16 -0.61
CA ASN A 49 -1.01 -14.27 -1.19
C ASN A 49 -2.35 -14.48 -0.48
N GLY A 50 -2.94 -13.40 0.03
CA GLY A 50 -4.23 -13.45 0.69
C GLY A 50 -5.41 -13.68 -0.25
N LYS A 51 -6.60 -13.33 0.20
CA LYS A 51 -7.81 -13.58 -0.59
C LYS A 51 -8.01 -12.65 -1.77
N GLY A 52 -7.22 -11.61 -1.88
CA GLY A 52 -7.34 -10.63 -2.95
C GLY A 52 -8.50 -9.67 -2.75
N ILE A 53 -8.70 -8.80 -3.73
CA ILE A 53 -9.72 -7.76 -3.71
C ILE A 53 -10.48 -7.81 -5.03
N ALA A 54 -11.80 -7.76 -4.96
CA ALA A 54 -12.64 -7.73 -6.15
C ALA A 54 -12.35 -6.47 -6.98
N GLN A 55 -12.41 -6.58 -8.30
CA GLN A 55 -12.15 -5.46 -9.19
C GLN A 55 -13.07 -4.26 -8.91
N LYS A 56 -14.31 -4.52 -8.53
CA LYS A 56 -15.28 -3.46 -8.18
C LYS A 56 -14.84 -2.63 -6.99
N ASP A 57 -14.04 -3.22 -6.10
CA ASP A 57 -13.56 -2.55 -4.89
C ASP A 57 -12.19 -1.91 -5.10
N LEU A 58 -11.38 -2.47 -6.01
CA LEU A 58 -9.97 -2.13 -6.17
C LEU A 58 -9.74 -0.64 -6.42
N ALA A 59 -10.59 -0.02 -7.22
CA ALA A 59 -10.47 1.41 -7.54
C ALA A 59 -10.71 2.31 -6.33
N ASN A 60 -11.35 1.79 -5.28
CA ASN A 60 -11.82 2.59 -4.14
C ASN A 60 -11.11 2.29 -2.84
N ILE A 61 -10.16 1.34 -2.81
CA ILE A 61 -9.54 0.92 -1.55
C ILE A 61 -8.73 2.02 -0.87
N PHE A 62 -8.36 3.06 -1.60
CA PHE A 62 -7.62 4.21 -1.05
C PHE A 62 -8.55 5.37 -0.66
N GLU A 63 -9.85 5.21 -0.89
CA GLU A 63 -10.80 6.23 -0.50
C GLU A 63 -11.05 6.21 1.00
N ARG A 64 -11.25 7.39 1.57
CA ARG A 64 -11.49 7.52 2.99
C ARG A 64 -12.82 6.86 3.35
N PHE A 65 -12.80 6.07 4.42
CA PHE A 65 -13.96 5.33 4.94
C PHE A 65 -14.50 4.25 4.01
N TYR A 66 -13.84 4.00 2.88
CA TYR A 66 -14.27 2.90 2.03
C TYR A 66 -13.90 1.56 2.65
N ARG A 67 -14.81 0.62 2.60
CA ARG A 67 -14.61 -0.75 3.08
C ARG A 67 -15.20 -1.72 2.07
N THR A 68 -14.51 -2.84 1.84
CA THR A 68 -15.05 -3.90 0.98
C THR A 68 -16.23 -4.57 1.66
N ASP A 69 -17.06 -5.29 0.90
CA ASP A 69 -18.19 -6.02 1.46
C ASP A 69 -17.76 -6.97 2.57
N ALA A 70 -16.67 -7.70 2.36
CA ALA A 70 -16.12 -8.60 3.36
C ALA A 70 -15.72 -7.87 4.64
N SER A 71 -15.14 -6.69 4.50
CA SER A 71 -14.73 -5.86 5.63
C SER A 71 -15.93 -5.29 6.38
N ARG A 72 -17.00 -4.90 5.66
CA ARG A 72 -18.21 -4.34 6.28
C ARG A 72 -18.88 -5.33 7.20
N ASN A 73 -18.81 -6.62 6.87
CA ASN A 73 -19.46 -7.67 7.63
C ASN A 73 -18.52 -8.35 8.64
N SER A 74 -17.30 -7.86 8.75
CA SER A 74 -16.29 -8.45 9.62
C SER A 74 -16.13 -7.66 10.90
N SER A 75 -16.06 -8.37 12.02
CA SER A 75 -15.70 -7.76 13.31
C SER A 75 -14.26 -7.26 13.32
N LYS A 76 -13.44 -7.73 12.37
CA LYS A 76 -12.06 -7.29 12.21
C LYS A 76 -11.95 -6.03 11.36
N GLY A 77 -13.06 -5.56 10.82
CA GLY A 77 -13.06 -4.37 9.97
C GLY A 77 -12.54 -3.16 10.71
N GLY A 78 -11.54 -2.48 10.15
CA GLY A 78 -11.04 -1.23 10.67
C GLY A 78 -11.96 -0.07 10.32
N SER A 79 -11.49 1.15 10.59
CA SER A 79 -12.25 2.37 10.30
C SER A 79 -12.39 2.68 8.82
N GLY A 80 -11.63 2.01 7.95
CA GLY A 80 -11.61 2.29 6.52
C GLY A 80 -10.76 3.50 6.14
N ILE A 81 -9.90 3.98 7.02
CA ILE A 81 -9.06 5.14 6.76
C ILE A 81 -7.57 4.80 6.58
N GLY A 82 -7.17 3.54 6.87
CA GLY A 82 -5.76 3.15 6.84
C GLY A 82 -5.08 3.40 5.50
N LEU A 83 -5.67 2.93 4.41
CA LEU A 83 -5.08 3.10 3.08
C LEU A 83 -5.24 4.51 2.53
N SER A 84 -6.27 5.26 2.94
CA SER A 84 -6.40 6.66 2.54
C SER A 84 -5.31 7.51 3.17
N ILE A 85 -4.91 7.20 4.40
CA ILE A 85 -3.77 7.84 5.06
C ILE A 85 -2.49 7.53 4.32
N VAL A 86 -2.29 6.26 3.92
CA VAL A 86 -1.14 5.83 3.14
C VAL A 86 -1.04 6.65 1.84
N ARG A 87 -2.14 6.74 1.11
CA ARG A 87 -2.19 7.52 -0.13
C ARG A 87 -1.80 8.96 0.09
N LYS A 88 -2.34 9.59 1.13
CA LYS A 88 -2.03 10.99 1.43
C LYS A 88 -0.54 11.17 1.75
N ILE A 89 0.03 10.29 2.55
CA ILE A 89 1.46 10.37 2.88
C ILE A 89 2.31 10.25 1.63
N ILE A 90 2.01 9.28 0.76
CA ILE A 90 2.78 9.05 -0.47
C ILE A 90 2.65 10.26 -1.41
N GLU A 91 1.45 10.80 -1.58
CA GLU A 91 1.23 11.96 -2.44
C GLU A 91 1.92 13.21 -1.89
N ASP A 92 1.91 13.39 -0.57
CA ASP A 92 2.60 14.52 0.08
C ASP A 92 4.12 14.43 -0.11
N HIS A 93 4.65 13.24 -0.35
CA HIS A 93 6.07 13.03 -0.65
C HIS A 93 6.37 13.06 -2.16
N GLY A 94 5.44 13.53 -2.96
CA GLY A 94 5.63 13.64 -4.40
C GLY A 94 5.56 12.30 -5.13
N GLY A 95 5.02 11.28 -4.50
CA GLY A 95 4.90 9.96 -5.07
C GLY A 95 3.49 9.62 -5.50
N ARG A 96 3.29 8.35 -5.79
CA ARG A 96 2.02 7.81 -6.25
C ARG A 96 1.84 6.40 -5.72
N ILE A 97 0.60 5.98 -5.50
CA ILE A 97 0.27 4.64 -5.02
C ILE A 97 -0.85 4.04 -5.87
N TRP A 98 -0.74 2.74 -6.13
CA TRP A 98 -1.78 1.98 -6.82
C TRP A 98 -1.72 0.53 -6.37
N ALA A 99 -2.73 -0.24 -6.74
CA ALA A 99 -2.78 -1.66 -6.39
C ALA A 99 -3.32 -2.49 -7.56
N THR A 100 -2.84 -3.73 -7.61
CA THR A 100 -3.40 -4.75 -8.48
C THR A 100 -3.77 -5.94 -7.62
N SER A 101 -4.80 -6.68 -8.01
CA SER A 101 -5.28 -7.80 -7.21
C SER A 101 -6.02 -8.80 -8.08
N LYS A 102 -6.02 -10.05 -7.61
CA LYS A 102 -6.79 -11.13 -8.20
C LYS A 102 -7.41 -11.92 -7.06
N GLU A 103 -8.74 -12.02 -7.06
CA GLU A 103 -9.45 -12.75 -6.02
C GLU A 103 -8.96 -14.20 -5.94
N GLY A 104 -8.74 -14.68 -4.73
CA GLY A 104 -8.24 -16.02 -4.47
C GLY A 104 -6.73 -16.17 -4.62
N ILE A 105 -6.04 -15.19 -5.18
CA ILE A 105 -4.58 -15.23 -5.42
C ILE A 105 -3.82 -14.29 -4.49
N GLY A 106 -4.25 -13.03 -4.41
CA GLY A 106 -3.60 -12.05 -3.55
C GLY A 106 -3.65 -10.64 -4.10
N THR A 107 -2.92 -9.76 -3.45
CA THR A 107 -2.90 -8.34 -3.76
C THR A 107 -1.46 -7.83 -3.80
N GLU A 108 -1.17 -6.94 -4.73
CA GLU A 108 0.08 -6.19 -4.77
C GLU A 108 -0.23 -4.72 -4.62
N VAL A 109 0.40 -4.08 -3.65
CA VAL A 109 0.35 -2.63 -3.49
C VAL A 109 1.69 -2.07 -3.96
N HIS A 110 1.63 -1.08 -4.84
CA HIS A 110 2.80 -0.44 -5.40
C HIS A 110 2.80 1.03 -5.04
N PHE A 111 3.94 1.54 -4.60
CA PHE A 111 4.08 2.98 -4.47
C PHE A 111 5.49 3.42 -4.86
N VAL A 112 5.59 4.66 -5.32
CA VAL A 112 6.85 5.25 -5.72
C VAL A 112 7.14 6.46 -4.85
N LEU A 113 8.43 6.62 -4.52
CA LEU A 113 8.93 7.77 -3.78
C LEU A 113 10.02 8.41 -4.62
N ARG A 114 10.04 9.73 -4.63
CA ARG A 114 11.03 10.48 -5.37
C ARG A 114 12.40 10.31 -4.72
N LYS A 115 13.42 10.03 -5.54
CA LYS A 115 14.78 9.94 -5.06
C LYS A 115 15.28 11.30 -4.59
N TYR A 116 16.15 11.28 -3.58
CA TYR A 116 16.85 12.48 -3.15
C TYR A 116 17.73 13.00 -4.30
N GLN A 117 17.55 14.26 -4.61
CA GLN A 117 18.43 14.93 -5.56
C GLN A 117 19.12 16.06 -4.81
N GLU A 118 20.44 16.00 -4.77
CA GLU A 118 21.22 17.07 -4.19
C GLU A 118 21.07 18.30 -5.05
N VAL A 119 20.57 19.38 -4.45
CA VAL A 119 20.46 20.65 -5.14
C VAL A 119 21.77 21.36 -4.99
N VAL A 120 22.51 21.46 -6.08
CA VAL A 120 23.74 22.27 -6.10
C VAL A 120 23.31 23.72 -6.17
N GLN A 121 23.56 24.43 -5.11
CA GLN A 121 23.33 25.88 -5.09
C GLN A 121 24.60 26.55 -5.56
N GLU A 122 24.49 27.26 -6.62
CA GLU A 122 25.58 28.06 -7.14
C GLU A 122 25.51 29.46 -6.60
#